data_836643abf540a98b90bcd70760de8bce
#
_entry.id   836643abf540a98b90bcd70760de8bce
#
_cell.length_a   1.000
_cell.length_b   1.000
_cell.length_c   1.000
_cell.angle_alpha   90.00
_cell.angle_beta   90.00
_cell.angle_gamma   90.00
#
_symmetry.space_group_name_H-M   'P 1'
#
loop_
_entity.id
_entity.type
_entity.pdbx_description
1 polymer ?
#
loop_
_entity_poly.entity_id
_entity_poly.type
_entity_poly.pdbx_seq_one_letter_code
_entity_poly.pdbx_strand_id
1 'polypeptide(L)'
;TRVTPDDSVARIAVTWEVAKDDQFGSVVKSDTLSTTPARDYTVKVDVTGLEPGQFYYYRFKALNTTSPVGRTKTLPTAADSVKLAVVSCSNWEFGYFNAYDRIAEKEVDAVLHLGDYIYEYGIGKYGDTTIGRLHVPVHEIVSLNDY
;
A
#
# COMPACT_ATOMS: atom_id res chain seq x y z
N THR A 1 -0.66 6.55 -2.79
CA THR A 1 -2.06 6.27 -2.39
C THR A 1 -3.01 6.39 -3.57
N ARG A 2 -4.22 5.86 -3.44
CA ARG A 2 -5.39 6.06 -4.30
C ARG A 2 -6.51 6.65 -3.46
N VAL A 3 -7.21 7.63 -3.98
CA VAL A 3 -8.43 8.17 -3.36
C VAL A 3 -9.64 7.61 -4.11
N THR A 4 -10.66 7.20 -3.38
CA THR A 4 -11.92 6.73 -4.00
C THR A 4 -13.02 7.72 -3.61
N PRO A 5 -13.39 8.66 -4.51
CA PRO A 5 -14.50 9.55 -4.25
C PRO A 5 -15.84 8.82 -4.42
N ASP A 6 -16.87 9.27 -3.71
CA ASP A 6 -18.24 8.73 -3.85
C ASP A 6 -18.85 9.06 -5.22
N ASP A 7 -18.53 10.24 -5.75
CA ASP A 7 -18.92 10.69 -7.07
C ASP A 7 -17.70 11.02 -7.93
N SER A 8 -17.87 10.98 -9.26
CA SER A 8 -16.79 11.37 -10.16
C SER A 8 -16.51 12.88 -10.04
N VAL A 9 -15.35 13.22 -9.52
CA VAL A 9 -14.86 14.61 -9.41
C VAL A 9 -13.70 14.85 -10.35
N ALA A 10 -13.68 16.01 -10.98
CA ALA A 10 -12.67 16.36 -11.98
C ALA A 10 -11.24 16.41 -11.39
N ARG A 11 -11.12 16.80 -10.12
CA ARG A 11 -9.82 16.95 -9.43
C ARG A 11 -9.99 16.83 -7.93
N ILE A 12 -9.05 16.12 -7.29
CA ILE A 12 -8.97 15.97 -5.84
C ILE A 12 -7.62 16.50 -5.37
N ALA A 13 -7.62 17.36 -4.34
CA ALA A 13 -6.42 17.73 -3.62
C ALA A 13 -6.10 16.66 -2.57
N VAL A 14 -4.87 16.19 -2.56
CA VAL A 14 -4.37 15.19 -1.61
C VAL A 14 -3.16 15.77 -0.89
N THR A 15 -3.30 16.03 0.39
CA THR A 15 -2.20 16.43 1.26
C THR A 15 -1.50 15.19 1.78
N TRP A 16 -0.18 15.21 1.78
CA TRP A 16 0.63 14.17 2.40
C TRP A 16 1.52 14.77 3.49
N GLU A 17 1.77 13.98 4.51
CA GLU A 17 2.63 14.34 5.63
C GLU A 17 3.59 13.19 5.93
N VAL A 18 4.83 13.55 6.27
CA VAL A 18 5.86 12.64 6.77
C VAL A 18 6.36 13.16 8.12
N ALA A 19 6.41 12.30 9.12
CA ALA A 19 6.78 12.64 10.49
C ALA A 19 7.82 11.66 11.06
N LYS A 20 8.48 12.07 12.14
CA LYS A 20 9.40 11.20 12.92
C LYS A 20 8.66 10.30 13.92
N ASP A 21 7.39 10.55 14.17
CA ASP A 21 6.54 9.81 15.11
C ASP A 21 5.15 9.52 14.50
N ASP A 22 4.51 8.46 14.96
CA ASP A 22 3.21 7.98 14.49
C ASP A 22 2.02 8.86 14.89
N GLN A 23 2.21 9.77 15.87
CA GLN A 23 1.23 10.75 16.30
C GLN A 23 1.30 12.04 15.47
N PHE A 24 2.32 12.17 14.61
CA PHE A 24 2.57 13.38 13.81
C PHE A 24 2.82 14.64 14.63
N GLY A 25 3.41 14.49 15.81
CA GLY A 25 3.90 15.60 16.63
C GLY A 25 5.12 16.28 16.00
N SER A 26 5.88 15.58 15.19
CA SER A 26 7.10 16.04 14.53
C SER A 26 7.06 15.83 13.03
N VAL A 27 6.22 16.62 12.33
CA VAL A 27 6.13 16.60 10.86
C VAL A 27 7.39 17.22 10.26
N VAL A 28 8.08 16.46 9.42
CA VAL A 28 9.34 16.89 8.77
C VAL A 28 9.15 17.33 7.33
N LYS A 29 8.14 16.78 6.64
CA LYS A 29 7.79 17.14 5.26
C LYS A 29 6.27 17.05 5.09
N SER A 30 5.73 17.97 4.31
CA SER A 30 4.34 17.93 3.85
C SER A 30 4.18 18.75 2.57
N ASP A 31 3.21 18.39 1.74
CA ASP A 31 2.80 19.16 0.58
C ASP A 31 1.42 18.67 0.12
N THR A 32 0.85 19.33 -0.88
CA THR A 32 -0.43 18.98 -1.47
C THR A 32 -0.29 18.79 -2.97
N LEU A 33 -0.71 17.64 -3.48
CA LEU A 33 -0.77 17.30 -4.89
C LEU A 33 -2.22 17.16 -5.33
N SER A 34 -2.46 17.36 -6.62
CA SER A 34 -3.76 17.10 -7.23
C SER A 34 -3.75 15.82 -8.02
N THR A 35 -4.86 15.08 -7.97
CA THR A 35 -5.10 13.92 -8.83
C THR A 35 -6.43 14.04 -9.56
N THR A 36 -6.63 13.23 -10.60
CA THR A 36 -7.78 13.29 -11.50
C THR A 36 -8.21 11.87 -11.91
N PRO A 37 -9.39 11.68 -12.51
CA PRO A 37 -9.82 10.39 -13.07
C PRO A 37 -8.83 9.79 -14.07
N ALA A 38 -8.16 10.64 -14.87
CA ALA A 38 -7.16 10.18 -15.84
C ALA A 38 -5.95 9.47 -15.22
N ARG A 39 -5.74 9.62 -13.92
CA ARG A 39 -4.73 8.92 -13.12
C ARG A 39 -5.35 7.90 -12.17
N ASP A 40 -6.59 7.53 -12.38
CA ASP A 40 -7.34 6.69 -11.43
C ASP A 40 -7.24 7.21 -9.99
N TYR A 41 -7.27 8.53 -9.84
CA TYR A 41 -7.11 9.22 -8.56
C TYR A 41 -5.90 8.77 -7.73
N THR A 42 -4.85 8.26 -8.36
CA THR A 42 -3.62 7.89 -7.67
C THR A 42 -2.69 9.09 -7.44
N VAL A 43 -1.98 9.07 -6.33
CA VAL A 43 -0.89 10.00 -5.99
C VAL A 43 0.34 9.20 -5.63
N LYS A 44 1.46 9.54 -6.27
CA LYS A 44 2.79 9.03 -5.95
C LYS A 44 3.66 10.22 -5.54
N VAL A 45 4.35 10.09 -4.43
CA VAL A 45 5.20 11.15 -3.86
C VAL A 45 6.60 10.61 -3.70
N ASP A 46 7.56 11.31 -4.28
CA ASP A 46 8.99 11.10 -4.00
C ASP A 46 9.42 12.13 -2.94
N VAL A 47 9.69 11.64 -1.74
CA VAL A 47 10.07 12.48 -0.60
C VAL A 47 11.58 12.50 -0.46
N THR A 48 12.19 13.58 -0.90
CA THR A 48 13.65 13.76 -0.84
C THR A 48 14.11 14.51 0.40
N GLY A 49 15.41 14.43 0.73
CA GLY A 49 16.03 15.18 1.82
C GLY A 49 15.65 14.68 3.22
N LEU A 50 15.31 13.40 3.33
CA LEU A 50 15.19 12.70 4.60
C LEU A 50 16.56 12.18 5.06
N GLU A 51 16.75 12.06 6.38
CA GLU A 51 17.98 11.47 6.95
C GLU A 51 18.08 9.98 6.62
N PRO A 52 19.24 9.45 6.27
CA PRO A 52 19.40 8.05 5.93
C PRO A 52 19.29 7.15 7.17
N GLY A 53 18.82 5.91 6.95
CA GLY A 53 18.74 4.88 7.98
C GLY A 53 17.68 5.12 9.06
N GLN A 54 16.76 6.07 8.84
CA GLN A 54 15.74 6.46 9.82
C GLN A 54 14.37 5.90 9.49
N PHE A 55 13.58 5.62 10.53
CA PHE A 55 12.16 5.36 10.38
C PHE A 55 11.38 6.67 10.27
N TYR A 56 10.38 6.65 9.37
CA TYR A 56 9.42 7.72 9.20
C TYR A 56 8.01 7.16 9.13
N TYR A 57 7.06 7.98 9.50
CA TYR A 57 5.63 7.71 9.43
C TYR A 57 5.01 8.64 8.41
N TYR A 58 4.05 8.14 7.63
CA TYR A 58 3.39 8.94 6.61
C TYR A 58 1.89 8.71 6.60
N ARG A 59 1.17 9.71 6.18
CA ARG A 59 -0.27 9.65 5.96
C ARG A 59 -0.68 10.58 4.83
N PHE A 60 -1.89 10.32 4.30
CA PHE A 60 -2.52 11.13 3.29
C PHE A 60 -3.85 11.65 3.79
N LYS A 61 -4.24 12.85 3.34
CA LYS A 61 -5.50 13.50 3.69
C LYS A 61 -6.18 13.94 2.40
N ALA A 62 -7.43 13.54 2.19
CA ALA A 62 -8.27 13.94 1.07
C ALA A 62 -9.74 13.80 1.45
N LEU A 63 -10.62 14.61 0.88
CA LEU A 63 -12.08 14.51 1.06
C LEU A 63 -12.49 14.36 2.53
N ASN A 64 -11.89 15.18 3.43
CA ASN A 64 -12.11 15.15 4.88
C ASN A 64 -11.77 13.81 5.57
N THR A 65 -11.04 12.94 4.90
CA THR A 65 -10.60 11.65 5.42
C THR A 65 -9.09 11.59 5.51
N THR A 66 -8.59 10.88 6.51
CA THR A 66 -7.15 10.60 6.69
C THR A 66 -6.92 9.11 6.50
N SER A 67 -5.89 8.75 5.74
CA SER A 67 -5.48 7.35 5.57
C SER A 67 -4.97 6.73 6.88
N PRO A 68 -4.91 5.41 6.98
CA PRO A 68 -4.06 4.76 7.97
C PRO A 68 -2.63 5.31 7.92
N VAL A 69 -1.95 5.27 9.06
CA VAL A 69 -0.53 5.66 9.16
C VAL A 69 0.31 4.53 8.58
N GLY A 70 1.13 4.87 7.58
CA GLY A 70 2.15 3.96 7.08
C GLY A 70 3.50 4.23 7.75
N ARG A 71 4.34 3.20 7.90
CA ARG A 71 5.72 3.28 8.37
C ARG A 71 6.66 2.91 7.26
N THR A 72 7.76 3.63 7.12
CA THR A 72 8.82 3.36 6.16
C THR A 72 10.18 3.62 6.76
N LYS A 73 11.24 3.10 6.14
CA LYS A 73 12.63 3.34 6.54
C LYS A 73 13.41 3.82 5.33
N THR A 74 14.19 4.87 5.51
CA THR A 74 15.15 5.31 4.49
C THR A 74 16.34 4.35 4.44
N LEU A 75 16.94 4.21 3.24
CA LEU A 75 18.16 3.42 3.10
C LEU A 75 19.29 4.06 3.91
N PRO A 76 20.10 3.28 4.63
CA PRO A 76 21.30 3.78 5.28
C PRO A 76 22.39 4.11 4.23
N THR A 77 23.33 4.96 4.59
CA THR A 77 24.49 5.26 3.73
C THR A 77 25.45 4.09 3.61
N ALA A 78 25.49 3.22 4.61
CA ALA A 78 26.20 1.96 4.63
C ALA A 78 25.46 0.95 5.51
N ALA A 79 25.53 -0.32 5.17
CA ALA A 79 24.95 -1.39 5.96
C ALA A 79 25.82 -2.64 5.87
N ASP A 80 26.07 -3.31 7.00
CA ASP A 80 26.80 -4.58 7.04
C ASP A 80 25.93 -5.76 6.56
N SER A 81 24.61 -5.61 6.62
CA SER A 81 23.64 -6.61 6.16
C SER A 81 22.32 -5.97 5.78
N VAL A 82 21.58 -6.64 4.90
CA VAL A 82 20.20 -6.28 4.50
C VAL A 82 19.32 -7.51 4.70
N LYS A 83 18.21 -7.33 5.40
CA LYS A 83 17.21 -8.38 5.60
C LYS A 83 16.06 -8.19 4.62
N LEU A 84 15.88 -9.15 3.74
CA LEU A 84 14.82 -9.15 2.74
C LEU A 84 13.80 -10.25 3.04
N ALA A 85 12.51 -9.94 2.92
CA ALA A 85 11.48 -10.95 2.74
C ALA A 85 11.17 -11.05 1.26
N VAL A 86 11.15 -12.27 0.73
CA VAL A 86 10.82 -12.54 -0.68
C VAL A 86 9.52 -13.34 -0.71
N VAL A 87 8.52 -12.84 -1.41
CA VAL A 87 7.17 -13.41 -1.46
C VAL A 87 6.64 -13.42 -2.89
N SER A 88 5.65 -14.28 -3.15
CA SER A 88 4.90 -14.32 -4.41
C SER A 88 3.57 -15.05 -4.21
N CYS A 89 2.70 -15.04 -5.21
CA CYS A 89 1.54 -15.92 -5.31
C CYS A 89 0.55 -15.76 -4.15
N SER A 90 0.05 -14.54 -3.95
CA SER A 90 -0.84 -14.16 -2.86
C SER A 90 -2.32 -14.40 -3.24
N ASN A 91 -2.71 -15.66 -3.49
CA ASN A 91 -4.09 -15.98 -3.82
C ASN A 91 -4.99 -15.95 -2.56
N TRP A 92 -6.04 -15.12 -2.61
CA TRP A 92 -6.96 -14.93 -1.50
C TRP A 92 -7.75 -16.20 -1.14
N GLU A 93 -8.13 -17.01 -2.12
CA GLU A 93 -8.95 -18.21 -1.91
C GLU A 93 -8.13 -19.42 -1.41
N PHE A 94 -6.78 -19.35 -1.34
CA PHE A 94 -5.96 -20.49 -0.90
C PHE A 94 -5.48 -20.43 0.54
N GLY A 95 -5.78 -19.40 1.32
CA GLY A 95 -5.32 -19.39 2.71
C GLY A 95 -5.50 -18.05 3.42
N TYR A 96 -4.88 -17.91 4.58
CA TYR A 96 -5.08 -16.79 5.50
C TYR A 96 -3.88 -15.85 5.56
N PHE A 97 -2.94 -15.93 4.60
CA PHE A 97 -1.75 -15.07 4.55
C PHE A 97 -0.86 -15.12 5.80
N ASN A 98 -0.83 -16.26 6.50
CA ASN A 98 -0.05 -16.43 7.73
C ASN A 98 1.44 -16.08 7.57
N ALA A 99 1.98 -16.25 6.35
CA ALA A 99 3.36 -15.86 6.05
C ALA A 99 3.55 -14.34 6.17
N TYR A 100 2.56 -13.54 5.75
CA TYR A 100 2.62 -12.09 5.87
C TYR A 100 2.53 -11.62 7.32
N ASP A 101 1.72 -12.29 8.17
CA ASP A 101 1.70 -12.02 9.61
C ASP A 101 3.09 -12.24 10.22
N ARG A 102 3.76 -13.33 9.85
CA ARG A 102 5.12 -13.62 10.33
C ARG A 102 6.14 -12.62 9.80
N ILE A 103 5.99 -12.13 8.57
CA ILE A 103 6.87 -11.08 8.02
C ILE A 103 6.64 -9.77 8.78
N ALA A 104 5.38 -9.43 9.09
CA ALA A 104 5.03 -8.22 9.85
C ALA A 104 5.62 -8.19 11.26
N GLU A 105 5.80 -9.37 11.89
CA GLU A 105 6.46 -9.53 13.20
C GLU A 105 7.98 -9.40 13.12
N LYS A 106 8.57 -9.43 11.93
CA LYS A 106 10.02 -9.38 11.74
C LYS A 106 10.47 -7.98 11.33
N GLU A 107 11.63 -7.60 11.81
CA GLU A 107 12.31 -6.43 11.30
C GLU A 107 13.02 -6.78 9.99
N VAL A 108 12.34 -6.51 8.87
CA VAL A 108 12.92 -6.60 7.51
C VAL A 108 13.17 -5.21 6.96
N ASP A 109 14.20 -5.06 6.13
CA ASP A 109 14.53 -3.79 5.49
C ASP A 109 13.69 -3.56 4.23
N ALA A 110 13.32 -4.64 3.52
CA ALA A 110 12.43 -4.57 2.37
C ALA A 110 11.69 -5.89 2.14
N VAL A 111 10.54 -5.78 1.48
CA VAL A 111 9.76 -6.93 0.99
C VAL A 111 9.79 -6.88 -0.54
N LEU A 112 10.25 -7.96 -1.16
CA LEU A 112 10.25 -8.16 -2.61
C LEU A 112 9.09 -9.08 -2.98
N HIS A 113 8.11 -8.55 -3.70
CA HIS A 113 7.00 -9.34 -4.24
C HIS A 113 7.30 -9.69 -5.70
N LEU A 114 7.49 -10.97 -5.99
CA LEU A 114 7.94 -11.47 -7.30
C LEU A 114 6.82 -11.65 -8.32
N GLY A 115 5.59 -11.30 -7.97
CA GLY A 115 4.44 -11.39 -8.85
C GLY A 115 3.28 -12.20 -8.28
N ASP A 116 2.21 -12.32 -9.05
CA ASP A 116 0.94 -12.89 -8.62
C ASP A 116 0.41 -12.23 -7.33
N TYR A 117 0.41 -10.90 -7.34
CA TYR A 117 -0.10 -10.09 -6.24
C TYR A 117 -1.63 -10.09 -6.20
N ILE A 118 -2.26 -10.11 -7.37
CA ILE A 118 -3.70 -10.23 -7.58
C ILE A 118 -3.95 -11.37 -8.54
N TYR A 119 -5.00 -12.16 -8.28
CA TYR A 119 -5.54 -13.17 -9.16
C TYR A 119 -6.92 -12.73 -9.65
N GLU A 120 -7.04 -12.52 -10.95
CA GLU A 120 -8.22 -11.95 -11.60
C GLU A 120 -9.36 -12.92 -11.85
N TYR A 121 -9.19 -14.19 -11.55
CA TYR A 121 -10.19 -15.24 -11.79
C TYR A 121 -11.47 -15.02 -11.00
N GLY A 122 -12.62 -15.45 -11.55
CA GLY A 122 -13.87 -15.53 -10.82
C GLY A 122 -13.82 -16.60 -9.70
N ILE A 123 -14.70 -16.46 -8.70
CA ILE A 123 -14.76 -17.34 -7.52
C ILE A 123 -14.70 -18.82 -7.93
N GLY A 124 -13.83 -19.58 -7.26
CA GLY A 124 -13.65 -21.02 -7.41
C GLY A 124 -13.05 -21.47 -8.75
N LYS A 125 -12.62 -20.55 -9.62
CA LYS A 125 -11.92 -20.91 -10.85
C LYS A 125 -10.47 -21.26 -10.62
N TYR A 126 -9.83 -20.59 -9.66
CA TYR A 126 -8.47 -20.87 -9.24
C TYR A 126 -8.34 -20.56 -7.73
N GLY A 127 -8.91 -21.46 -6.92
CA GLY A 127 -8.94 -21.29 -5.46
C GLY A 127 -9.70 -22.43 -4.78
N ASP A 128 -9.66 -22.46 -3.46
CA ASP A 128 -10.40 -23.38 -2.61
C ASP A 128 -11.55 -22.64 -1.90
N THR A 129 -12.76 -22.80 -2.45
CA THR A 129 -13.95 -22.16 -1.87
C THR A 129 -14.40 -22.78 -0.53
N THR A 130 -13.88 -23.96 -0.16
CA THR A 130 -14.26 -24.66 1.08
C THR A 130 -13.78 -23.94 2.34
N ILE A 131 -12.75 -23.13 2.24
CA ILE A 131 -12.23 -22.32 3.36
C ILE A 131 -13.07 -21.07 3.65
N GLY A 132 -14.05 -20.76 2.80
CA GLY A 132 -14.99 -19.65 3.01
C GLY A 132 -14.39 -18.24 2.75
N ARG A 133 -13.20 -18.14 2.19
CA ARG A 133 -12.58 -16.86 1.81
C ARG A 133 -12.85 -16.54 0.35
N LEU A 134 -14.03 -16.05 0.08
CA LEU A 134 -14.40 -15.63 -1.28
C LEU A 134 -13.95 -14.19 -1.53
N HIS A 135 -13.43 -13.91 -2.72
CA HIS A 135 -13.01 -12.58 -3.11
C HIS A 135 -14.17 -11.76 -3.71
N VAL A 136 -13.95 -10.46 -3.83
CA VAL A 136 -14.85 -9.50 -4.49
C VAL A 136 -14.01 -8.76 -5.55
N PRO A 137 -14.52 -8.61 -6.79
CA PRO A 137 -15.81 -9.07 -7.34
C PRO A 137 -15.89 -10.59 -7.51
N VAL A 138 -17.12 -11.13 -7.62
CA VAL A 138 -17.36 -12.59 -7.77
C VAL A 138 -17.03 -13.12 -9.15
N HIS A 139 -17.00 -12.24 -10.15
CA HIS A 139 -16.65 -12.52 -11.54
C HIS A 139 -15.17 -12.24 -11.81
N GLU A 140 -14.71 -12.64 -12.99
CA GLU A 140 -13.35 -12.33 -13.45
C GLU A 140 -13.14 -10.83 -13.58
N ILE A 141 -12.01 -10.34 -13.09
CA ILE A 141 -11.60 -8.93 -13.18
C ILE A 141 -11.19 -8.63 -14.63
N VAL A 142 -11.93 -7.74 -15.29
CA VAL A 142 -11.69 -7.38 -16.70
C VAL A 142 -11.61 -5.89 -16.95
N SER A 143 -11.95 -5.07 -15.95
CA SER A 143 -11.92 -3.61 -16.05
C SER A 143 -11.22 -2.97 -14.86
N LEU A 144 -10.80 -1.71 -15.02
CA LEU A 144 -10.19 -0.95 -13.92
C LEU A 144 -11.12 -0.79 -12.71
N ASN A 145 -12.44 -0.75 -12.93
CA ASN A 145 -13.40 -0.63 -11.84
C ASN A 145 -13.53 -1.91 -11.01
N ASP A 146 -13.10 -3.05 -11.54
CA ASP A 146 -13.11 -4.32 -10.81
C ASP A 146 -11.94 -4.40 -9.82
N TYR A 147 -10.86 -3.63 -10.04
CA TYR A 147 -9.71 -3.48 -9.15
C TYR A 147 -9.97 -2.44 -8.05
#